data_09a1669294d53eb4568683b839806599
#
_entry.id   09a1669294d53eb4568683b839806599
#
_cell.length_a   1.000
_cell.length_b   1.000
_cell.length_c   1.000
_cell.angle_alpha   90.00
_cell.angle_beta   90.00
_cell.angle_gamma   90.00
#
_symmetry.space_group_name_H-M   'P 1'
#
loop_
_entity.id
_entity.type
_entity.pdbx_description
1 polymer ?
#
loop_
_entity_poly.entity_id
_entity_poly.type
_entity_poly.pdbx_seq_one_letter_code
_entity_poly.pdbx_strand_id
1 'polypeptide(L)'
;LNFKQADRENFLIGMMKVNFLKRLESSIESFEISLDRTIQKIEKLENKISEFLKKKDKTAEESLENYTPDEEELEENSDELDEWQVGKKLKFDLADLELEKWVIDLKKDKDALIDLLNNAKAVTPDRDAKLKELKSLIENKINNYINDSNKKVIVFTAFADTAQYLYGNLKERSAST
;
A
#
# COMPACT_ATOMS: atom_id res chain seq x y z
N LEU A 1 -14.84 27.12 8.97
CA LEU A 1 -13.90 26.87 7.86
C LEU A 1 -14.63 25.96 6.87
N ASN A 2 -15.14 26.52 5.75
CA ASN A 2 -15.66 25.71 4.64
C ASN A 2 -14.47 25.16 3.87
N PHE A 3 -14.07 23.93 4.16
CA PHE A 3 -13.13 23.18 3.35
C PHE A 3 -13.79 22.94 1.97
N LYS A 4 -13.21 23.52 0.93
CA LYS A 4 -13.66 23.23 -0.44
C LYS A 4 -13.29 21.80 -0.80
N GLN A 5 -14.12 21.13 -1.61
CA GLN A 5 -13.89 19.76 -2.08
C GLN A 5 -12.47 19.57 -2.64
N ALA A 6 -12.01 20.51 -3.50
CA ALA A 6 -10.68 20.49 -4.09
C ALA A 6 -9.53 20.52 -3.05
N ASP A 7 -9.69 21.30 -1.97
CA ASP A 7 -8.66 21.37 -0.90
C ASP A 7 -8.53 20.03 -0.18
N ARG A 8 -9.67 19.35 0.02
CA ARG A 8 -9.72 18.03 0.64
C ARG A 8 -9.08 16.97 -0.25
N GLU A 9 -9.37 16.96 -1.54
CA GLU A 9 -8.77 16.02 -2.50
C GLU A 9 -7.26 16.21 -2.59
N ASN A 10 -6.78 17.44 -2.66
CA ASN A 10 -5.35 17.74 -2.65
C ASN A 10 -4.66 17.27 -1.35
N PHE A 11 -5.34 17.44 -0.20
CA PHE A 11 -4.84 16.95 1.07
C PHE A 11 -4.73 15.42 1.09
N LEU A 12 -5.77 14.70 0.63
CA LEU A 12 -5.77 13.23 0.54
C LEU A 12 -4.66 12.70 -0.38
N ILE A 13 -4.47 13.34 -1.55
CA ILE A 13 -3.37 12.99 -2.45
C ILE A 13 -2.01 13.17 -1.76
N GLY A 14 -1.85 14.27 -1.00
CA GLY A 14 -0.64 14.51 -0.22
C GLY A 14 -0.40 13.42 0.82
N MET A 15 -1.43 13.01 1.54
CA MET A 15 -1.36 11.93 2.53
C MET A 15 -1.03 10.58 1.92
N MET A 16 -1.65 10.23 0.78
CA MET A 16 -1.30 9.02 0.04
C MET A 16 0.18 8.97 -0.33
N LYS A 17 0.72 10.07 -0.88
CA LYS A 17 2.16 10.16 -1.20
C LYS A 17 3.04 9.93 0.03
N VAL A 18 2.69 10.57 1.15
CA VAL A 18 3.41 10.39 2.42
C VAL A 18 3.34 8.95 2.90
N ASN A 19 2.18 8.30 2.77
CA ASN A 19 2.03 6.90 3.18
C ASN A 19 2.91 5.98 2.32
N PHE A 20 2.91 6.12 1.00
CA PHE A 20 3.80 5.36 0.12
C PHE A 20 5.27 5.55 0.50
N LEU A 21 5.70 6.79 0.79
CA LEU A 21 7.07 7.08 1.22
C LEU A 21 7.40 6.44 2.57
N LYS A 22 6.49 6.49 3.55
CA LYS A 22 6.68 5.82 4.85
C LYS A 22 6.81 4.31 4.71
N ARG A 23 6.03 3.70 3.81
CA ARG A 23 6.12 2.27 3.54
C ARG A 23 7.45 1.90 2.86
N LEU A 24 7.88 2.67 1.88
CA LEU A 24 9.21 2.52 1.25
C LEU A 24 10.35 2.71 2.28
N GLU A 25 10.21 3.70 3.17
CA GLU A 25 11.16 3.93 4.25
C GLU A 25 11.17 2.78 5.26
N SER A 26 10.05 2.11 5.49
CA SER A 26 9.96 0.97 6.39
C SER A 26 10.65 -0.26 5.81
N SER A 27 10.18 -0.75 4.67
CA SER A 27 10.82 -1.84 3.90
C SER A 27 10.38 -1.80 2.44
N ILE A 28 11.21 -2.36 1.57
CA ILE A 28 10.88 -2.48 0.15
C ILE A 28 9.65 -3.36 -0.06
N GLU A 29 9.52 -4.46 0.70
CA GLU A 29 8.38 -5.37 0.62
C GLU A 29 7.07 -4.69 1.03
N SER A 30 7.06 -3.89 2.11
CA SER A 30 5.88 -3.11 2.51
C SER A 30 5.46 -2.13 1.41
N PHE A 31 6.41 -1.54 0.69
CA PHE A 31 6.14 -0.68 -0.45
C PHE A 31 5.56 -1.45 -1.63
N GLU A 32 6.13 -2.62 -1.98
CA GLU A 32 5.64 -3.51 -3.04
C GLU A 32 4.18 -3.92 -2.80
N ILE A 33 3.86 -4.38 -1.59
CA ILE A 33 2.50 -4.76 -1.20
C ILE A 33 1.53 -3.60 -1.40
N SER A 34 1.94 -2.38 -1.03
CA SER A 34 1.10 -1.19 -1.17
C SER A 34 0.87 -0.80 -2.63
N LEU A 35 1.89 -0.91 -3.47
CA LEU A 35 1.77 -0.69 -4.91
C LEU A 35 0.84 -1.71 -5.55
N ASP A 36 1.03 -3.00 -5.23
CA ASP A 36 0.22 -4.09 -5.77
C ASP A 36 -1.26 -3.93 -5.40
N ARG A 37 -1.57 -3.67 -4.13
CA ARG A 37 -2.94 -3.38 -3.68
C ARG A 37 -3.56 -2.18 -4.40
N THR A 38 -2.77 -1.14 -4.68
CA THR A 38 -3.27 0.03 -5.40
C THR A 38 -3.55 -0.28 -6.86
N ILE A 39 -2.68 -1.05 -7.51
CA ILE A 39 -2.88 -1.52 -8.88
C ILE A 39 -4.17 -2.35 -8.98
N GLN A 40 -4.37 -3.29 -8.06
CA GLN A 40 -5.59 -4.12 -8.02
C GLN A 40 -6.86 -3.28 -7.83
N LYS A 41 -6.81 -2.22 -7.02
CA LYS A 41 -7.94 -1.28 -6.89
C LYS A 41 -8.25 -0.56 -8.19
N ILE A 42 -7.22 -0.10 -8.91
CA ILE A 42 -7.40 0.53 -10.21
C ILE A 42 -8.01 -0.47 -11.20
N GLU A 43 -7.54 -1.71 -11.23
CA GLU A 43 -8.07 -2.76 -12.11
C GLU A 43 -9.53 -3.09 -11.81
N LYS A 44 -9.90 -3.21 -10.52
CA LYS A 44 -11.30 -3.39 -10.11
C LYS A 44 -12.17 -2.23 -10.61
N LEU A 45 -11.67 -0.99 -10.51
CA LEU A 45 -12.39 0.19 -10.98
C LEU A 45 -12.51 0.24 -12.52
N GLU A 46 -11.44 -0.04 -13.25
CA GLU A 46 -11.47 -0.16 -14.72
C GLU A 46 -12.49 -1.20 -15.19
N ASN A 47 -12.53 -2.36 -14.54
CA ASN A 47 -13.50 -3.42 -14.84
C ASN A 47 -14.93 -2.93 -14.60
N LYS A 48 -15.18 -2.27 -13.46
CA LYS A 48 -16.50 -1.71 -13.13
C LYS A 48 -16.96 -0.67 -14.17
N ILE A 49 -16.07 0.24 -14.57
CA ILE A 49 -16.37 1.22 -15.60
C ILE A 49 -16.67 0.53 -16.95
N SER A 50 -15.87 -0.48 -17.31
CA SER A 50 -16.09 -1.26 -18.54
C SER A 50 -17.44 -1.98 -18.55
N GLU A 51 -17.84 -2.57 -17.43
CA GLU A 51 -19.15 -3.20 -17.28
C GLU A 51 -20.28 -2.19 -17.38
N PHE A 52 -20.15 -1.02 -16.74
CA PHE A 52 -21.12 0.06 -16.85
C PHE A 52 -21.27 0.53 -18.29
N LEU A 53 -20.18 0.77 -19.01
CA LEU A 53 -20.22 1.19 -20.42
C LEU A 53 -20.89 0.15 -21.31
N LYS A 54 -20.66 -1.15 -21.07
CA LYS A 54 -21.34 -2.24 -21.78
C LYS A 54 -22.84 -2.34 -21.46
N LYS A 55 -23.24 -1.97 -20.25
CA LYS A 55 -24.66 -2.00 -19.80
C LYS A 55 -25.40 -0.71 -20.20
N LYS A 56 -24.69 0.40 -20.47
CA LYS A 56 -25.27 1.70 -20.85
C LYS A 56 -26.16 1.58 -22.08
N ASP A 57 -25.95 0.56 -22.93
CA ASP A 57 -26.88 0.19 -24.01
C ASP A 57 -28.16 -0.50 -23.50
N LYS A 58 -28.30 -0.81 -22.20
CA LYS A 58 -29.40 -1.59 -21.66
C LYS A 58 -30.22 -0.95 -20.55
N THR A 59 -29.74 -0.06 -19.72
CA THR A 59 -30.50 0.77 -18.75
C THR A 59 -29.58 1.50 -17.80
N ALA A 60 -29.81 2.81 -17.62
CA ALA A 60 -29.02 3.69 -16.77
C ALA A 60 -29.51 3.60 -15.32
N GLU A 61 -28.75 3.01 -14.45
CA GLU A 61 -28.74 3.30 -12.99
C GLU A 61 -27.88 2.26 -12.27
N GLU A 62 -26.55 2.46 -12.26
CA GLU A 62 -25.69 1.80 -11.29
C GLU A 62 -24.85 2.87 -10.58
N SER A 63 -25.10 3.08 -9.30
CA SER A 63 -24.29 3.90 -8.44
C SER A 63 -22.99 3.17 -8.02
N LEU A 64 -21.93 3.93 -7.71
CA LEU A 64 -20.68 3.39 -7.12
C LEU A 64 -20.89 2.75 -5.72
N GLU A 65 -22.14 2.48 -5.33
CA GLU A 65 -22.55 1.99 -4.01
C GLU A 65 -21.90 0.68 -3.57
N ASN A 66 -21.43 -0.15 -4.52
CA ASN A 66 -20.95 -1.50 -4.24
C ASN A 66 -19.41 -1.62 -4.18
N TYR A 67 -18.68 -0.50 -4.12
CA TYR A 67 -17.26 -0.56 -3.83
C TYR A 67 -17.06 -0.65 -2.31
N THR A 68 -17.03 -1.85 -1.78
CA THR A 68 -16.55 -2.11 -0.41
C THR A 68 -15.09 -2.53 -0.49
N PRO A 69 -14.18 -1.91 0.27
CA PRO A 69 -12.86 -2.49 0.51
C PRO A 69 -13.02 -3.88 1.12
N ASP A 70 -12.16 -4.82 0.76
CA ASP A 70 -12.16 -6.16 1.37
C ASP A 70 -12.00 -6.05 2.89
N GLU A 71 -12.71 -6.90 3.64
CA GLU A 71 -12.70 -6.90 5.12
C GLU A 71 -11.29 -7.11 5.69
N GLU A 72 -10.39 -7.80 4.98
CA GLU A 72 -8.99 -7.97 5.35
C GLU A 72 -8.19 -6.67 5.35
N GLU A 73 -8.55 -5.68 4.50
CA GLU A 73 -7.95 -4.34 4.55
C GLU A 73 -8.39 -3.53 5.77
N LEU A 74 -9.53 -3.90 6.38
CA LEU A 74 -10.10 -3.21 7.55
C LEU A 74 -9.35 -3.53 8.84
N GLU A 75 -8.78 -4.72 8.98
CA GLU A 75 -8.12 -5.15 10.21
C GLU A 75 -6.66 -4.64 10.32
N GLU A 76 -5.94 -4.49 9.21
CA GLU A 76 -4.55 -4.03 9.23
C GLU A 76 -4.36 -2.51 9.31
N ASN A 77 -5.38 -1.73 8.97
CA ASN A 77 -5.29 -0.27 8.83
C ASN A 77 -6.39 0.47 9.63
N SER A 78 -6.74 -0.01 10.82
CA SER A 78 -7.84 0.59 11.59
C SER A 78 -7.66 2.10 11.87
N ASP A 79 -6.44 2.58 12.00
CA ASP A 79 -6.14 4.01 12.23
C ASP A 79 -6.05 4.84 10.92
N GLU A 80 -5.79 4.18 9.78
CA GLU A 80 -5.69 4.84 8.47
C GLU A 80 -7.03 4.81 7.69
N LEU A 81 -7.94 3.91 8.07
CA LEU A 81 -9.24 3.70 7.40
C LEU A 81 -10.24 4.81 7.64
N ASP A 82 -10.16 5.54 8.75
CA ASP A 82 -11.00 6.71 8.98
C ASP A 82 -10.81 7.79 7.90
N GLU A 83 -9.61 7.84 7.28
CA GLU A 83 -9.31 8.76 6.19
C GLU A 83 -9.87 8.29 4.83
N TRP A 84 -9.94 6.97 4.59
CA TRP A 84 -10.53 6.39 3.36
C TRP A 84 -12.06 6.26 3.43
N GLN A 85 -12.66 6.27 4.58
CA GLN A 85 -14.12 6.32 4.77
C GLN A 85 -14.78 7.57 4.19
N VAL A 86 -14.01 8.58 3.90
CA VAL A 86 -14.46 9.79 3.23
C VAL A 86 -15.06 9.51 1.86
N GLY A 87 -14.59 8.50 1.13
CA GLY A 87 -15.18 8.03 -0.12
C GLY A 87 -16.53 7.34 0.05
N LYS A 88 -16.81 6.76 1.21
CA LYS A 88 -18.11 6.10 1.50
C LYS A 88 -19.29 7.08 1.68
N LYS A 89 -19.03 8.35 1.96
CA LYS A 89 -20.08 9.37 2.20
C LYS A 89 -20.43 10.19 0.97
N LEU A 90 -19.58 10.21 -0.04
CA LEU A 90 -19.82 10.88 -1.32
C LEU A 90 -19.91 9.81 -2.40
N LYS A 91 -21.16 9.52 -2.79
CA LYS A 91 -21.46 8.60 -3.86
C LYS A 91 -21.53 9.40 -5.15
N PHE A 92 -20.75 9.03 -6.15
CA PHE A 92 -20.80 9.60 -7.49
C PHE A 92 -21.46 8.60 -8.42
N ASP A 93 -22.45 9.06 -9.21
CA ASP A 93 -23.03 8.26 -10.26
C ASP A 93 -22.04 8.17 -11.43
N LEU A 94 -21.79 6.97 -11.94
CA LEU A 94 -20.91 6.78 -13.10
C LEU A 94 -21.46 7.48 -14.34
N ALA A 95 -22.77 7.71 -14.41
CA ALA A 95 -23.41 8.44 -15.50
C ALA A 95 -23.01 9.91 -15.57
N ASP A 96 -22.65 10.51 -14.44
CA ASP A 96 -22.29 11.94 -14.32
C ASP A 96 -20.79 12.19 -14.53
N LEU A 97 -20.00 11.14 -14.80
CA LEU A 97 -18.55 11.23 -14.92
C LEU A 97 -18.09 11.15 -16.39
N GLU A 98 -17.00 11.85 -16.70
CA GLU A 98 -16.29 11.74 -18.00
C GLU A 98 -15.49 10.43 -18.05
N LEU A 99 -16.18 9.28 -18.14
CA LEU A 99 -15.60 7.96 -17.99
C LEU A 99 -14.48 7.66 -18.99
N GLU A 100 -14.61 8.11 -20.24
CA GLU A 100 -13.57 7.88 -21.27
C GLU A 100 -12.23 8.50 -20.87
N LYS A 101 -12.27 9.75 -20.41
CA LYS A 101 -11.09 10.46 -19.94
C LYS A 101 -10.53 9.81 -18.67
N TRP A 102 -11.43 9.45 -17.75
CA TRP A 102 -11.03 8.83 -16.50
C TRP A 102 -10.34 7.47 -16.70
N VAL A 103 -10.81 6.63 -17.60
CA VAL A 103 -10.16 5.36 -17.97
C VAL A 103 -8.76 5.59 -18.53
N ILE A 104 -8.57 6.63 -19.35
CA ILE A 104 -7.24 6.97 -19.89
C ILE A 104 -6.28 7.37 -18.76
N ASP A 105 -6.75 8.20 -17.82
CA ASP A 105 -5.93 8.64 -16.70
C ASP A 105 -5.62 7.47 -15.74
N LEU A 106 -6.61 6.63 -15.41
CA LEU A 106 -6.41 5.42 -14.60
C LEU A 106 -5.38 4.47 -15.21
N LYS A 107 -5.46 4.24 -16.52
CA LYS A 107 -4.50 3.39 -17.24
C LYS A 107 -3.09 3.96 -17.13
N LYS A 108 -2.92 5.25 -17.33
CA LYS A 108 -1.62 5.93 -17.21
C LYS A 108 -1.05 5.81 -15.81
N ASP A 109 -1.88 6.01 -14.79
CA ASP A 109 -1.46 5.87 -13.40
C ASP A 109 -1.09 4.42 -13.07
N LYS A 110 -1.89 3.46 -13.55
CA LYS A 110 -1.59 2.03 -13.39
C LYS A 110 -0.26 1.64 -14.02
N ASP A 111 0.00 2.07 -15.25
CA ASP A 111 1.26 1.77 -15.95
C ASP A 111 2.46 2.33 -15.16
N ALA A 112 2.36 3.55 -14.63
CA ALA A 112 3.39 4.15 -13.79
C ALA A 112 3.60 3.38 -12.47
N LEU A 113 2.52 2.90 -11.83
CA LEU A 113 2.61 2.09 -10.61
C LEU A 113 3.22 0.70 -10.89
N ILE A 114 2.91 0.08 -12.04
CA ILE A 114 3.52 -1.19 -12.47
C ILE A 114 5.02 -1.02 -12.67
N ASP A 115 5.46 0.07 -13.29
CA ASP A 115 6.89 0.35 -13.45
C ASP A 115 7.59 0.53 -12.09
N LEU A 116 6.96 1.24 -11.15
CA LEU A 116 7.48 1.36 -9.79
C LEU A 116 7.55 0.00 -9.07
N LEU A 117 6.52 -0.83 -9.20
CA LEU A 117 6.46 -2.17 -8.62
C LEU A 117 7.58 -3.07 -9.18
N ASN A 118 7.79 -3.04 -10.49
CA ASN A 118 8.87 -3.80 -11.13
C ASN A 118 10.25 -3.36 -10.64
N ASN A 119 10.46 -2.06 -10.47
CA ASN A 119 11.70 -1.52 -9.91
C ASN A 119 11.88 -1.92 -8.44
N ALA A 120 10.82 -1.91 -7.63
CA ALA A 120 10.85 -2.36 -6.26
C ALA A 120 11.19 -3.86 -6.16
N LYS A 121 10.53 -4.72 -6.92
CA LYS A 121 10.79 -6.17 -7.00
C LYS A 121 12.21 -6.52 -7.44
N ALA A 122 12.89 -5.63 -8.15
CA ALA A 122 14.30 -5.80 -8.50
C ALA A 122 15.27 -5.63 -7.31
N VAL A 123 14.77 -5.13 -6.17
CA VAL A 123 15.55 -4.98 -4.93
C VAL A 123 15.40 -6.25 -4.12
N THR A 124 16.29 -7.21 -4.35
CA THR A 124 16.35 -8.46 -3.57
C THR A 124 16.84 -8.20 -2.14
N PRO A 125 16.58 -9.11 -1.17
CA PRO A 125 17.10 -9.00 0.20
C PRO A 125 18.62 -8.78 0.28
N ASP A 126 19.37 -9.32 -0.69
CA ASP A 126 20.83 -9.11 -0.79
C ASP A 126 21.21 -7.70 -1.22
N ARG A 127 20.30 -6.93 -1.77
CA ARG A 127 20.50 -5.52 -2.14
C ARG A 127 19.89 -4.57 -1.13
N ASP A 128 19.09 -5.07 -0.18
CA ASP A 128 18.49 -4.26 0.88
C ASP A 128 19.55 -3.86 1.92
N ALA A 129 19.99 -2.60 1.84
CA ALA A 129 20.98 -2.04 2.74
C ALA A 129 20.50 -1.99 4.20
N LYS A 130 19.20 -1.72 4.44
CA LYS A 130 18.63 -1.69 5.80
C LYS A 130 18.63 -3.07 6.43
N LEU A 131 18.23 -4.09 5.67
CA LEU A 131 18.27 -5.48 6.14
C LEU A 131 19.70 -5.93 6.44
N LYS A 132 20.66 -5.57 5.59
CA LYS A 132 22.08 -5.86 5.83
C LYS A 132 22.60 -5.21 7.11
N GLU A 133 22.31 -3.93 7.29
CA GLU A 133 22.71 -3.19 8.48
C GLU A 133 22.07 -3.80 9.74
N LEU A 134 20.79 -4.14 9.70
CA LEU A 134 20.12 -4.80 10.82
C LEU A 134 20.78 -6.14 11.15
N LYS A 135 21.11 -6.97 10.14
CA LYS A 135 21.85 -8.24 10.35
C LYS A 135 23.19 -8.00 11.02
N SER A 136 23.94 -7.00 10.56
CA SER A 136 25.23 -6.61 11.13
C SER A 136 25.10 -6.16 12.60
N LEU A 137 24.11 -5.33 12.91
CA LEU A 137 23.82 -4.88 14.28
C LEU A 137 23.47 -6.04 15.22
N ILE A 138 22.66 -7.00 14.75
CA ILE A 138 22.30 -8.19 15.52
C ILE A 138 23.54 -9.04 15.78
N GLU A 139 24.38 -9.30 14.78
CA GLU A 139 25.63 -10.05 14.91
C GLU A 139 26.59 -9.37 15.89
N ASN A 140 26.75 -8.06 15.74
CA ASN A 140 27.62 -7.31 16.65
C ASN A 140 27.13 -7.41 18.11
N LYS A 141 25.81 -7.30 18.33
CA LYS A 141 25.26 -7.47 19.69
C LYS A 141 25.44 -8.88 20.24
N ILE A 142 25.36 -9.92 19.42
CA ILE A 142 25.56 -11.31 19.84
C ILE A 142 27.02 -11.57 20.21
N ASN A 143 27.96 -10.96 19.46
CA ASN A 143 29.41 -11.17 19.66
C ASN A 143 29.99 -10.22 20.73
N ASN A 144 29.47 -9.03 20.84
CA ASN A 144 29.90 -8.00 21.78
C ASN A 144 28.75 -7.63 22.69
N TYR A 145 28.61 -8.31 23.82
CA TYR A 145 27.49 -8.13 24.75
C TYR A 145 27.47 -6.70 25.30
N ILE A 146 26.32 -6.05 25.13
CA ILE A 146 26.06 -4.71 25.70
C ILE A 146 25.51 -4.86 27.13
N ASN A 147 24.76 -5.93 27.42
CA ASN A 147 24.08 -6.17 28.69
C ASN A 147 24.35 -7.61 29.16
N ASP A 148 25.20 -7.82 30.15
CA ASP A 148 25.42 -9.07 30.92
C ASP A 148 25.00 -10.38 30.19
N SER A 149 25.61 -10.69 29.06
CA SER A 149 25.31 -11.87 28.23
C SER A 149 23.93 -11.95 27.59
N ASN A 150 23.13 -10.89 27.62
CA ASN A 150 21.81 -10.87 26.98
C ASN A 150 21.92 -10.73 25.46
N LYS A 151 21.61 -11.80 24.74
CA LYS A 151 21.62 -11.87 23.26
C LYS A 151 20.31 -11.44 22.62
N LYS A 152 19.26 -11.13 23.41
CA LYS A 152 17.94 -10.79 22.86
C LYS A 152 17.96 -9.42 22.20
N VAL A 153 17.31 -9.33 21.04
CA VAL A 153 17.08 -8.10 20.28
C VAL A 153 15.60 -7.96 20.05
N ILE A 154 15.07 -6.75 20.24
CA ILE A 154 13.70 -6.40 19.93
C ILE A 154 13.76 -5.33 18.83
N VAL A 155 13.07 -5.59 17.72
CA VAL A 155 12.95 -4.66 16.59
C VAL A 155 11.51 -4.19 16.51
N PHE A 156 11.32 -2.87 16.55
CA PHE A 156 10.00 -2.26 16.36
C PHE A 156 9.84 -1.78 14.92
N THR A 157 8.66 -2.02 14.36
CA THR A 157 8.26 -1.51 13.05
C THR A 157 6.82 -1.01 13.10
N ALA A 158 6.51 -0.01 12.26
CA ALA A 158 5.17 0.55 12.17
C ALA A 158 4.22 -0.32 11.32
N PHE A 159 4.75 -1.23 10.48
CA PHE A 159 3.96 -2.01 9.53
C PHE A 159 4.15 -3.50 9.76
N ALA A 160 3.05 -4.26 9.78
CA ALA A 160 3.02 -5.71 9.91
C ALA A 160 3.80 -6.40 8.78
N ASP A 161 3.64 -5.92 7.53
CA ASP A 161 4.37 -6.42 6.36
C ASP A 161 5.89 -6.37 6.58
N THR A 162 6.39 -5.27 7.14
CA THR A 162 7.82 -5.13 7.48
C THR A 162 8.24 -6.12 8.56
N ALA A 163 7.39 -6.37 9.56
CA ALA A 163 7.69 -7.39 10.60
C ALA A 163 7.79 -8.79 9.98
N GLN A 164 6.88 -9.14 9.07
CA GLN A 164 6.90 -10.42 8.37
C GLN A 164 8.14 -10.56 7.47
N TYR A 165 8.48 -9.52 6.73
CA TYR A 165 9.70 -9.46 5.91
C TYR A 165 10.96 -9.70 6.74
N LEU A 166 11.09 -8.98 7.86
CA LEU A 166 12.24 -9.14 8.76
C LEU A 166 12.27 -10.53 9.36
N TYR A 167 11.14 -11.06 9.81
CA TYR A 167 11.04 -12.41 10.36
C TYR A 167 11.49 -13.47 9.34
N GLY A 168 11.01 -13.41 8.10
CA GLY A 168 11.41 -14.32 7.04
C GLY A 168 12.92 -14.30 6.77
N ASN A 169 13.51 -13.10 6.70
CA ASN A 169 14.92 -12.92 6.36
C ASN A 169 15.90 -13.09 7.53
N LEU A 170 15.41 -13.12 8.78
CA LEU A 170 16.24 -13.34 9.99
C LEU A 170 16.14 -14.76 10.53
N LYS A 171 15.06 -15.49 10.24
CA LYS A 171 14.77 -16.84 10.76
C LYS A 171 15.82 -17.89 10.38
N GLU A 172 16.39 -17.79 9.18
CA GLU A 172 17.35 -18.80 8.67
C GLU A 172 18.62 -18.92 9.51
N ARG A 173 18.95 -17.91 10.33
CA ARG A 173 20.13 -17.95 11.21
C ARG A 173 19.86 -18.54 12.59
N SER A 174 18.61 -18.65 13.01
CA SER A 174 18.26 -19.22 14.33
C SER A 174 18.33 -20.75 14.35
N ALA A 175 18.43 -21.40 13.20
CA ALA A 175 18.48 -22.86 13.05
C ALA A 175 19.93 -23.43 13.03
N SER A 176 20.94 -22.58 13.10
CA SER A 176 22.36 -22.99 12.97
C SER A 176 23.14 -22.82 14.30
N THR A 177 22.48 -22.75 15.43
CA THR A 177 23.06 -22.71 16.78
C THR A 177 22.41 -23.76 17.64
#